data_b65fc284b10810591c9d86f4b408d435
#
_entry.id   b65fc284b10810591c9d86f4b408d435
#
_cell.length_a   1.000
_cell.length_b   1.000
_cell.length_c   1.000
_cell.angle_alpha   90.00
_cell.angle_beta   90.00
_cell.angle_gamma   90.00
#
_symmetry.space_group_name_H-M   'P 1'
#
loop_
_entity.id
_entity.type
_entity.pdbx_description
1 polymer ?
#
loop_
_entity_poly.entity_id
_entity_poly.type
_entity_poly.pdbx_seq_one_letter_code
_entity_poly.pdbx_strand_id
1 'polypeptide(L)'
;MAELLRRLGCEVDHDLVTATLRIDVPEQLHHQADYDLVRRMRASICVLGPLVARCNRAEVAVPGGDAIGSRGLDLHISGLNRLGVEVHNEHGYLIATAHDRMQGASIWLDFPSIGATENLLTASVLAKGTTVIDNAPREPEIVDLCNMLVAMGAQIGGIGSATLEIHGVDRLQPTTHATVPDRIVAGTWAVAAAITQGDVMIANARAGDLEIALDKLVTAGAHIDVGSDGFRVIMEDRPKAVDVVTLPYPGFPTDLQPQFIALNSIASGAAMVTENLFEARFRFVQELRRLGADVRTDGHHALVRGCEGLSGAPVEATDVRAGAGLVLAGLVAEGVTTVFDVTHIDRGYANFVEDLTGLGGDIRRIDA
;
A
#
# COMPACT_ATOMS: atom_id res chain seq x y z
N MET A 1 -1.24 10.04 -9.67
CA MET A 1 -2.65 10.38 -9.33
C MET A 1 -2.97 11.83 -9.67
N ALA A 2 -2.24 12.83 -9.19
CA ALA A 2 -2.54 14.24 -9.50
C ALA A 2 -2.69 14.54 -11.02
N GLU A 3 -1.80 14.01 -11.85
CA GLU A 3 -1.92 14.15 -13.30
C GLU A 3 -3.17 13.48 -13.88
N LEU A 4 -3.54 12.31 -13.36
CA LEU A 4 -4.78 11.64 -13.76
C LEU A 4 -6.01 12.50 -13.42
N LEU A 5 -6.05 13.07 -12.22
CA LEU A 5 -7.15 13.96 -11.80
C LEU A 5 -7.22 15.23 -12.67
N ARG A 6 -6.07 15.83 -13.02
CA ARG A 6 -6.04 16.99 -13.95
C ARG A 6 -6.62 16.64 -15.31
N ARG A 7 -6.29 15.46 -15.86
CA ARG A 7 -6.86 15.01 -17.14
C ARG A 7 -8.35 14.68 -17.06
N LEU A 8 -8.83 14.31 -15.89
CA LEU A 8 -10.27 14.16 -15.63
C LEU A 8 -10.99 15.52 -15.48
N GLY A 9 -10.25 16.64 -15.49
CA GLY A 9 -10.80 18.00 -15.42
C GLY A 9 -10.68 18.65 -14.05
N CYS A 10 -10.05 18.02 -13.07
CA CYS A 10 -9.83 18.62 -11.75
C CYS A 10 -8.67 19.63 -11.79
N GLU A 11 -8.78 20.69 -11.00
CA GLU A 11 -7.63 21.54 -10.67
C GLU A 11 -6.93 20.93 -9.44
N VAL A 12 -5.62 20.69 -9.58
CA VAL A 12 -4.81 20.07 -8.52
C VAL A 12 -3.58 20.92 -8.27
N ASP A 13 -3.49 21.47 -7.08
CA ASP A 13 -2.35 22.22 -6.59
C ASP A 13 -1.66 21.44 -5.46
N HIS A 14 -0.34 21.33 -5.52
CA HIS A 14 0.46 20.55 -4.58
C HIS A 14 1.59 21.41 -4.00
N ASP A 15 1.43 21.83 -2.76
CA ASP A 15 2.47 22.51 -2.01
C ASP A 15 3.32 21.48 -1.24
N LEU A 16 4.52 21.24 -1.74
CA LEU A 16 5.48 20.31 -1.14
C LEU A 16 6.05 20.80 0.19
N VAL A 17 6.04 22.12 0.44
CA VAL A 17 6.58 22.70 1.68
C VAL A 17 5.65 22.43 2.86
N THR A 18 4.36 22.64 2.64
CA THR A 18 3.33 22.40 3.66
C THR A 18 2.75 20.98 3.60
N ALA A 19 3.21 20.13 2.66
CA ALA A 19 2.64 18.82 2.37
C ALA A 19 1.11 18.86 2.17
N THR A 20 0.63 19.92 1.50
CA THR A 20 -0.80 20.17 1.27
C THR A 20 -1.15 19.92 -0.18
N LEU A 21 -2.21 19.13 -0.40
CA LEU A 21 -2.79 18.89 -1.72
C LEU A 21 -4.19 19.50 -1.76
N ARG A 22 -4.40 20.48 -2.64
CA ARG A 22 -5.70 21.05 -2.92
C ARG A 22 -6.24 20.48 -4.22
N ILE A 23 -7.50 20.00 -4.18
CA ILE A 23 -8.17 19.43 -5.34
C ILE A 23 -9.53 20.13 -5.49
N ASP A 24 -9.71 20.86 -6.57
CA ASP A 24 -10.99 21.45 -6.96
C ASP A 24 -11.61 20.60 -8.07
N VAL A 25 -12.78 20.03 -7.78
CA VAL A 25 -13.48 19.10 -8.66
C VAL A 25 -14.66 19.80 -9.32
N PRO A 26 -14.67 20.01 -10.65
CA PRO A 26 -15.76 20.69 -11.36
C PRO A 26 -17.05 19.85 -11.38
N GLU A 27 -18.17 20.50 -11.71
CA GLU A 27 -19.46 19.78 -11.88
C GLU A 27 -19.39 18.77 -13.03
N GLN A 28 -18.74 19.14 -14.13
CA GLN A 28 -18.56 18.27 -15.29
C GLN A 28 -17.14 17.74 -15.32
N LEU A 29 -17.01 16.42 -15.28
CA LEU A 29 -15.75 15.69 -15.37
C LEU A 29 -15.66 14.96 -16.72
N HIS A 30 -14.44 14.76 -17.20
CA HIS A 30 -14.18 13.74 -18.19
C HIS A 30 -14.35 12.37 -17.56
N HIS A 31 -15.01 11.44 -18.24
CA HIS A 31 -15.29 10.10 -17.73
C HIS A 31 -14.31 9.04 -18.21
N GLN A 32 -13.31 9.41 -19.00
CA GLN A 32 -12.28 8.50 -19.53
C GLN A 32 -10.94 8.79 -18.87
N ALA A 33 -10.36 7.77 -18.24
CA ALA A 33 -9.02 7.79 -17.65
C ALA A 33 -7.99 7.26 -18.65
N ASP A 34 -6.99 8.08 -18.97
CA ASP A 34 -6.00 7.81 -20.01
C ASP A 34 -5.22 6.50 -19.78
N TYR A 35 -5.13 5.70 -20.84
CA TYR A 35 -4.45 4.41 -20.86
C TYR A 35 -3.02 4.45 -20.33
N ASP A 36 -2.21 5.44 -20.77
CA ASP A 36 -0.80 5.54 -20.42
C ASP A 36 -0.56 5.83 -18.93
N LEU A 37 -1.46 6.58 -18.29
CA LEU A 37 -1.38 6.84 -16.85
C LEU A 37 -1.84 5.65 -16.02
N VAL A 38 -2.96 5.04 -16.44
CA VAL A 38 -3.57 3.92 -15.69
C VAL A 38 -2.66 2.70 -15.67
N ARG A 39 -1.96 2.40 -16.75
CA ARG A 39 -0.99 1.30 -16.83
C ARG A 39 0.15 1.38 -15.82
N ARG A 40 0.54 2.58 -15.44
CA ARG A 40 1.71 2.81 -14.56
C ARG A 40 1.39 2.68 -13.08
N MET A 41 0.10 2.75 -12.71
CA MET A 41 -0.28 2.85 -11.30
C MET A 41 -1.59 2.09 -11.04
N ARG A 42 -1.50 1.02 -10.25
CA ARG A 42 -2.66 0.21 -9.89
C ARG A 42 -3.79 1.01 -9.25
N ALA A 43 -3.44 1.97 -8.38
CA ALA A 43 -4.40 2.81 -7.66
C ALA A 43 -5.28 3.67 -8.59
N SER A 44 -4.93 3.82 -9.88
CA SER A 44 -5.77 4.53 -10.84
C SER A 44 -7.14 3.89 -11.06
N ILE A 45 -7.32 2.60 -10.73
CA ILE A 45 -8.64 1.95 -10.76
C ILE A 45 -9.64 2.58 -9.76
N CYS A 46 -9.15 3.23 -8.70
CA CYS A 46 -9.98 3.84 -7.66
C CYS A 46 -10.81 5.04 -8.17
N VAL A 47 -10.54 5.55 -9.40
CA VAL A 47 -11.41 6.57 -10.01
C VAL A 47 -12.69 5.98 -10.62
N LEU A 48 -12.79 4.66 -10.80
CA LEU A 48 -13.91 3.99 -11.46
C LEU A 48 -15.24 4.24 -10.70
N GLY A 49 -15.24 3.98 -9.40
CA GLY A 49 -16.41 4.18 -8.53
C GLY A 49 -16.90 5.63 -8.52
N PRO A 50 -16.08 6.60 -8.16
CA PRO A 50 -16.44 8.02 -8.14
C PRO A 50 -16.90 8.55 -9.51
N LEU A 51 -16.27 8.15 -10.61
CA LEU A 51 -16.65 8.58 -11.95
C LEU A 51 -18.04 8.06 -12.34
N VAL A 52 -18.31 6.77 -12.15
CA VAL A 52 -19.63 6.24 -12.48
C VAL A 52 -20.72 6.83 -11.59
N ALA A 53 -20.42 7.13 -10.32
CA ALA A 53 -21.35 7.78 -9.40
C ALA A 53 -21.71 9.21 -9.80
N ARG A 54 -20.77 9.95 -10.41
CA ARG A 54 -20.95 11.35 -10.77
C ARG A 54 -21.37 11.56 -12.23
N CYS A 55 -20.82 10.72 -13.13
CA CYS A 55 -20.99 10.90 -14.58
C CYS A 55 -21.96 9.88 -15.19
N ASN A 56 -22.45 8.91 -14.42
CA ASN A 56 -23.19 7.74 -14.90
C ASN A 56 -22.41 6.88 -15.91
N ARG A 57 -21.17 7.24 -16.18
CA ARG A 57 -20.27 6.53 -17.09
C ARG A 57 -18.83 6.71 -16.61
N ALA A 58 -18.04 5.64 -16.72
CA ALA A 58 -16.59 5.67 -16.53
C ALA A 58 -15.92 4.72 -17.52
N GLU A 59 -14.80 5.17 -18.09
CA GLU A 59 -13.94 4.37 -18.96
C GLU A 59 -12.54 4.40 -18.36
N VAL A 60 -12.16 3.31 -17.72
CA VAL A 60 -10.86 3.21 -17.02
C VAL A 60 -10.08 2.05 -17.65
N ALA A 61 -8.88 2.31 -18.14
CA ALA A 61 -8.06 1.25 -18.69
C ALA A 61 -7.78 0.16 -17.63
N VAL A 62 -7.55 -1.08 -18.06
CA VAL A 62 -7.15 -2.13 -17.12
C VAL A 62 -5.82 -1.74 -16.50
N PRO A 63 -5.77 -1.60 -15.15
CA PRO A 63 -4.58 -1.04 -14.49
C PRO A 63 -3.39 -2.01 -14.53
N GLY A 64 -2.22 -1.44 -14.72
CA GLY A 64 -0.95 -2.13 -14.53
C GLY A 64 -0.52 -2.14 -13.06
N GLY A 65 0.77 -1.98 -12.82
CA GLY A 65 1.40 -1.92 -11.50
C GLY A 65 2.43 -3.04 -11.30
N ASP A 66 2.92 -3.18 -10.09
CA ASP A 66 3.97 -4.13 -9.74
C ASP A 66 3.55 -5.59 -9.99
N ALA A 67 4.47 -6.39 -10.50
CA ALA A 67 4.23 -7.79 -10.85
C ALA A 67 4.41 -8.72 -9.63
N ILE A 68 3.63 -8.47 -8.57
CA ILE A 68 3.68 -9.22 -7.30
C ILE A 68 2.70 -10.39 -7.24
N GLY A 69 1.79 -10.51 -8.21
CA GLY A 69 0.78 -11.55 -8.27
C GLY A 69 -0.46 -11.12 -9.02
N SER A 70 -1.41 -12.03 -9.13
CA SER A 70 -2.71 -11.82 -9.73
C SER A 70 -3.54 -10.87 -8.86
N ARG A 71 -4.02 -9.78 -9.46
CA ARG A 71 -4.88 -8.80 -8.79
C ARG A 71 -6.10 -8.54 -9.66
N GLY A 72 -7.05 -9.49 -9.67
CA GLY A 72 -8.30 -9.42 -10.41
C GLY A 72 -9.11 -8.17 -10.11
N LEU A 73 -10.05 -7.85 -10.97
CA LEU A 73 -11.01 -6.76 -10.81
C LEU A 73 -12.44 -7.29 -10.62
N ASP A 74 -12.57 -8.58 -10.45
CA ASP A 74 -13.82 -9.32 -10.26
C ASP A 74 -14.66 -8.80 -9.10
N LEU A 75 -14.02 -8.49 -7.94
CA LEU A 75 -14.72 -7.92 -6.78
C LEU A 75 -15.21 -6.49 -7.06
N HIS A 76 -14.43 -5.67 -7.79
CA HIS A 76 -14.88 -4.35 -8.22
C HIS A 76 -16.11 -4.45 -9.13
N ILE A 77 -16.03 -5.30 -10.15
CA ILE A 77 -17.09 -5.49 -11.15
C ILE A 77 -18.36 -6.07 -10.51
N SER A 78 -18.20 -7.13 -9.72
CA SER A 78 -19.32 -7.80 -9.03
C SER A 78 -20.06 -6.82 -8.11
N GLY A 79 -19.32 -6.03 -7.31
CA GLY A 79 -19.89 -5.05 -6.41
C GLY A 79 -20.62 -3.91 -7.15
N LEU A 80 -20.01 -3.36 -8.20
CA LEU A 80 -20.63 -2.32 -9.04
C LEU A 80 -21.90 -2.84 -9.74
N ASN A 81 -21.90 -4.08 -10.24
CA ASN A 81 -23.09 -4.71 -10.83
C ASN A 81 -24.24 -4.79 -9.81
N ARG A 82 -23.95 -5.07 -8.53
CA ARG A 82 -24.98 -5.07 -7.48
C ARG A 82 -25.58 -3.70 -7.22
N LEU A 83 -24.80 -2.62 -7.44
CA LEU A 83 -25.29 -1.24 -7.37
C LEU A 83 -26.08 -0.81 -8.62
N GLY A 84 -26.26 -1.69 -9.62
CA GLY A 84 -26.98 -1.43 -10.86
C GLY A 84 -26.11 -0.82 -11.97
N VAL A 85 -24.80 -0.97 -11.89
CA VAL A 85 -23.85 -0.54 -12.92
C VAL A 85 -23.55 -1.69 -13.87
N GLU A 86 -23.67 -1.48 -15.17
CA GLU A 86 -23.22 -2.43 -16.18
C GLU A 86 -21.72 -2.23 -16.44
N VAL A 87 -20.91 -3.29 -16.27
CA VAL A 87 -19.47 -3.24 -16.49
C VAL A 87 -19.05 -4.27 -17.53
N HIS A 88 -18.33 -3.83 -18.54
CA HIS A 88 -17.76 -4.71 -19.55
C HIS A 88 -16.36 -4.26 -19.98
N ASN A 89 -15.62 -5.18 -20.59
CA ASN A 89 -14.30 -4.91 -21.15
C ASN A 89 -14.41 -4.63 -22.65
N GLU A 90 -13.86 -3.51 -23.10
CA GLU A 90 -13.77 -3.17 -24.51
C GLU A 90 -12.46 -2.42 -24.79
N HIS A 91 -11.73 -2.84 -25.82
CA HIS A 91 -10.46 -2.22 -26.26
C HIS A 91 -9.42 -1.97 -25.13
N GLY A 92 -9.38 -2.84 -24.10
CA GLY A 92 -8.47 -2.71 -22.96
C GLY A 92 -8.96 -1.74 -21.87
N TYR A 93 -10.20 -1.28 -21.96
CA TYR A 93 -10.87 -0.46 -20.93
C TYR A 93 -11.96 -1.26 -20.22
N LEU A 94 -12.13 -0.99 -18.94
CA LEU A 94 -13.35 -1.25 -18.19
C LEU A 94 -14.30 -0.08 -18.48
N ILE A 95 -15.43 -0.40 -19.10
CA ILE A 95 -16.51 0.56 -19.33
C ILE A 95 -17.61 0.25 -18.35
N ALA A 96 -17.87 1.20 -17.45
CA ALA A 96 -18.92 1.13 -16.45
C ALA A 96 -20.00 2.15 -16.80
N THR A 97 -21.28 1.71 -16.86
CA THR A 97 -22.43 2.55 -17.20
C THR A 97 -23.55 2.33 -16.20
N ALA A 98 -24.05 3.41 -15.62
CA ALA A 98 -25.27 3.45 -14.82
C ALA A 98 -26.37 4.15 -15.64
N HIS A 99 -27.48 3.46 -15.91
CA HIS A 99 -28.59 4.04 -16.68
C HIS A 99 -29.36 5.08 -15.86
N ASP A 100 -29.39 4.89 -14.53
CA ASP A 100 -29.99 5.77 -13.55
C ASP A 100 -29.06 5.92 -12.35
N ARG A 101 -29.44 6.73 -11.36
CA ARG A 101 -28.73 6.79 -10.09
C ARG A 101 -28.62 5.40 -9.49
N MET A 102 -27.40 4.98 -9.14
CA MET A 102 -27.12 3.68 -8.51
C MET A 102 -28.05 3.42 -7.32
N GLN A 103 -28.36 2.16 -7.07
CA GLN A 103 -29.21 1.72 -5.96
C GLN A 103 -28.34 1.04 -4.90
N GLY A 104 -28.63 1.35 -3.62
CA GLY A 104 -28.00 0.67 -2.50
C GLY A 104 -28.26 -0.84 -2.54
N ALA A 105 -27.26 -1.62 -2.15
CA ALA A 105 -27.29 -3.08 -2.24
C ALA A 105 -26.50 -3.74 -1.09
N SER A 106 -26.77 -5.01 -0.82
CA SER A 106 -25.91 -5.84 0.03
C SER A 106 -24.83 -6.46 -0.84
N ILE A 107 -23.58 -6.21 -0.48
CA ILE A 107 -22.36 -6.65 -1.19
C ILE A 107 -21.51 -7.45 -0.23
N TRP A 108 -21.27 -8.71 -0.55
CA TRP A 108 -20.34 -9.56 0.16
C TRP A 108 -19.04 -9.65 -0.64
N LEU A 109 -17.90 -9.37 0.01
CA LEU A 109 -16.58 -9.54 -0.60
C LEU A 109 -16.01 -10.92 -0.20
N ASP A 110 -15.72 -11.77 -1.18
CA ASP A 110 -15.12 -13.09 -0.92
C ASP A 110 -13.73 -12.98 -0.27
N PHE A 111 -13.10 -11.82 -0.47
CA PHE A 111 -11.83 -11.46 0.14
C PHE A 111 -11.86 -9.97 0.55
N PRO A 112 -11.30 -9.56 1.72
CA PRO A 112 -11.27 -8.16 2.14
C PRO A 112 -10.30 -7.34 1.27
N SER A 113 -10.77 -6.96 0.08
CA SER A 113 -10.02 -6.21 -0.92
C SER A 113 -10.09 -4.71 -0.65
N ILE A 114 -8.95 -4.08 -0.36
CA ILE A 114 -8.83 -2.64 -0.16
C ILE A 114 -9.34 -1.89 -1.39
N GLY A 115 -8.79 -2.14 -2.58
CA GLY A 115 -9.14 -1.41 -3.79
C GLY A 115 -10.61 -1.60 -4.22
N ALA A 116 -11.18 -2.80 -4.06
CA ALA A 116 -12.60 -3.01 -4.33
C ALA A 116 -13.46 -2.20 -3.35
N THR A 117 -13.11 -2.20 -2.05
CA THR A 117 -13.84 -1.44 -1.04
C THR A 117 -13.75 0.07 -1.29
N GLU A 118 -12.58 0.60 -1.63
CA GLU A 118 -12.42 2.01 -2.00
C GLU A 118 -13.38 2.42 -3.14
N ASN A 119 -13.44 1.63 -4.21
CA ASN A 119 -14.34 1.88 -5.32
C ASN A 119 -15.82 1.77 -4.93
N LEU A 120 -16.18 0.72 -4.21
CA LEU A 120 -17.57 0.47 -3.82
C LEU A 120 -18.07 1.48 -2.79
N LEU A 121 -17.23 1.83 -1.82
CA LEU A 121 -17.52 2.85 -0.82
C LEU A 121 -17.76 4.21 -1.47
N THR A 122 -16.81 4.67 -2.31
CA THR A 122 -16.92 5.97 -2.99
C THR A 122 -18.04 6.04 -4.02
N ALA A 123 -18.45 4.92 -4.60
CA ALA A 123 -19.65 4.82 -5.42
C ALA A 123 -20.92 4.89 -4.58
N SER A 124 -20.97 4.15 -3.47
CA SER A 124 -22.17 3.97 -2.64
C SER A 124 -22.60 5.23 -1.90
N VAL A 125 -21.67 6.13 -1.57
CA VAL A 125 -22.01 7.39 -0.86
C VAL A 125 -22.96 8.29 -1.66
N LEU A 126 -23.04 8.12 -2.99
CA LEU A 126 -23.98 8.84 -3.86
C LEU A 126 -25.11 7.95 -4.41
N ALA A 127 -25.18 6.67 -4.04
CA ALA A 127 -26.26 5.77 -4.43
C ALA A 127 -27.57 6.15 -3.73
N LYS A 128 -28.72 5.64 -4.19
CA LYS A 128 -30.00 5.83 -3.55
C LYS A 128 -30.27 4.67 -2.57
N GLY A 129 -30.57 4.99 -1.32
CA GLY A 129 -30.85 3.99 -0.28
C GLY A 129 -29.59 3.58 0.48
N THR A 130 -29.58 2.35 0.99
CA THR A 130 -28.52 1.84 1.86
C THR A 130 -27.70 0.76 1.15
N THR A 131 -26.38 0.90 1.21
CA THR A 131 -25.45 -0.16 0.80
C THR A 131 -24.80 -0.75 2.03
N VAL A 132 -24.73 -2.08 2.08
CA VAL A 132 -23.97 -2.80 3.09
C VAL A 132 -22.82 -3.54 2.40
N ILE A 133 -21.59 -3.29 2.83
CA ILE A 133 -20.40 -4.00 2.35
C ILE A 133 -19.91 -4.91 3.47
N ASP A 134 -20.12 -6.22 3.32
CA ASP A 134 -19.67 -7.23 4.26
C ASP A 134 -18.30 -7.80 3.86
N ASN A 135 -17.53 -8.23 4.85
CA ASN A 135 -16.13 -8.64 4.75
C ASN A 135 -15.23 -7.52 4.19
N ALA A 136 -15.57 -6.27 4.56
CA ALA A 136 -14.75 -5.11 4.24
C ALA A 136 -13.41 -5.15 4.96
N PRO A 137 -12.32 -4.69 4.35
CA PRO A 137 -11.03 -4.54 4.99
C PRO A 137 -11.11 -3.48 6.10
N ARG A 138 -10.27 -3.67 7.13
CA ARG A 138 -10.24 -2.82 8.35
C ARG A 138 -8.98 -2.00 8.47
N GLU A 139 -8.21 -1.92 7.39
CA GLU A 139 -6.97 -1.17 7.32
C GLU A 139 -7.18 0.29 7.71
N PRO A 140 -6.21 0.91 8.41
CA PRO A 140 -6.27 2.33 8.79
C PRO A 140 -6.59 3.26 7.62
N GLU A 141 -6.15 2.94 6.41
CA GLU A 141 -6.39 3.68 5.18
C GLU A 141 -7.87 3.68 4.78
N ILE A 142 -8.60 2.57 5.01
CA ILE A 142 -10.05 2.49 4.78
C ILE A 142 -10.81 3.29 5.83
N VAL A 143 -10.38 3.21 7.09
CA VAL A 143 -10.94 4.03 8.18
C VAL A 143 -10.75 5.52 7.87
N ASP A 144 -9.58 5.90 7.39
CA ASP A 144 -9.25 7.28 7.02
C ASP A 144 -10.12 7.79 5.86
N LEU A 145 -10.28 6.98 4.81
CA LEU A 145 -11.18 7.29 3.69
C LEU A 145 -12.63 7.46 4.17
N CYS A 146 -13.13 6.58 5.04
CA CYS A 146 -14.45 6.70 5.62
C CYS A 146 -14.61 8.02 6.40
N ASN A 147 -13.62 8.37 7.23
CA ASN A 147 -13.64 9.60 8.01
C ASN A 147 -13.61 10.87 7.12
N MET A 148 -12.82 10.86 6.04
CA MET A 148 -12.84 11.93 5.05
C MET A 148 -14.22 12.08 4.40
N LEU A 149 -14.83 10.97 3.96
CA LEU A 149 -16.16 10.98 3.34
C LEU A 149 -17.23 11.45 4.34
N VAL A 150 -17.15 11.06 5.62
CA VAL A 150 -18.06 11.55 6.67
C VAL A 150 -17.88 13.07 6.87
N ALA A 151 -16.65 13.57 6.89
CA ALA A 151 -16.39 15.01 6.93
C ALA A 151 -16.93 15.76 5.71
N MET A 152 -17.05 15.08 4.56
CA MET A 152 -17.73 15.58 3.35
C MET A 152 -19.27 15.47 3.41
N GLY A 153 -19.83 14.90 4.47
CA GLY A 153 -21.27 14.76 4.67
C GLY A 153 -21.85 13.37 4.33
N ALA A 154 -21.01 12.38 4.04
CA ALA A 154 -21.47 11.00 3.88
C ALA A 154 -21.96 10.40 5.21
N GLN A 155 -22.86 9.44 5.14
CA GLN A 155 -23.41 8.73 6.30
C GLN A 155 -22.91 7.29 6.26
N ILE A 156 -21.91 6.98 7.08
CA ILE A 156 -21.22 5.68 7.09
C ILE A 156 -21.20 5.14 8.52
N GLY A 157 -21.78 3.94 8.70
CA GLY A 157 -21.71 3.16 9.93
C GLY A 157 -20.71 2.01 9.81
N GLY A 158 -20.28 1.45 10.96
CA GLY A 158 -19.38 0.29 11.00
C GLY A 158 -17.91 0.57 10.65
N ILE A 159 -17.48 1.84 10.66
CA ILE A 159 -16.10 2.23 10.34
C ILE A 159 -15.11 1.46 11.24
N GLY A 160 -14.10 0.82 10.62
CA GLY A 160 -13.12 -0.02 11.30
C GLY A 160 -13.60 -1.44 11.62
N SER A 161 -14.83 -1.79 11.28
CA SER A 161 -15.35 -3.16 11.37
C SER A 161 -15.33 -3.86 10.00
N ALA A 162 -15.66 -5.15 10.00
CA ALA A 162 -15.76 -5.94 8.76
C ALA A 162 -17.05 -5.68 7.97
N THR A 163 -17.96 -4.84 8.47
CA THR A 163 -19.20 -4.48 7.80
C THR A 163 -19.34 -2.97 7.79
N LEU A 164 -19.42 -2.40 6.59
CA LEU A 164 -19.70 -0.98 6.37
C LEU A 164 -21.15 -0.80 5.93
N GLU A 165 -21.88 0.11 6.58
CA GLU A 165 -23.22 0.49 6.21
C GLU A 165 -23.20 1.94 5.71
N ILE A 166 -23.57 2.15 4.45
CA ILE A 166 -23.50 3.44 3.76
C ILE A 166 -24.89 3.88 3.39
N HIS A 167 -25.38 4.98 3.96
CA HIS A 167 -26.61 5.63 3.54
C HIS A 167 -26.30 6.69 2.49
N GLY A 168 -26.76 6.50 1.27
CA GLY A 168 -26.44 7.38 0.17
C GLY A 168 -27.03 8.79 0.36
N VAL A 169 -26.23 9.80 -0.01
CA VAL A 169 -26.58 11.22 0.05
C VAL A 169 -26.69 11.80 -1.36
N ASP A 170 -27.38 12.94 -1.50
CA ASP A 170 -27.55 13.55 -2.83
C ASP A 170 -26.28 14.25 -3.32
N ARG A 171 -25.44 14.74 -2.40
CA ARG A 171 -24.17 15.40 -2.71
C ARG A 171 -23.23 15.38 -1.51
N LEU A 172 -21.93 15.47 -1.80
CA LEU A 172 -20.89 15.70 -0.82
C LEU A 172 -20.51 17.18 -0.78
N GLN A 173 -19.90 17.60 0.32
CA GLN A 173 -19.42 18.97 0.53
C GLN A 173 -17.89 19.01 0.53
N PRO A 174 -17.27 20.15 0.18
CA PRO A 174 -15.83 20.32 0.37
C PRO A 174 -15.41 20.12 1.83
N THR A 175 -14.24 19.56 2.04
CA THR A 175 -13.66 19.38 3.38
C THR A 175 -12.16 19.59 3.37
N THR A 176 -11.59 19.78 4.55
CA THR A 176 -10.14 19.66 4.80
C THR A 176 -9.93 18.41 5.64
N HIS A 177 -9.02 17.56 5.21
CA HIS A 177 -8.71 16.30 5.85
C HIS A 177 -7.19 16.11 5.96
N ALA A 178 -6.71 15.66 7.12
CA ALA A 178 -5.35 15.23 7.30
C ALA A 178 -5.31 13.71 7.19
N THR A 179 -4.58 13.18 6.21
CA THR A 179 -4.45 11.75 5.99
C THR A 179 -3.69 11.08 7.14
N VAL A 180 -4.00 9.81 7.42
CA VAL A 180 -3.20 9.01 8.34
C VAL A 180 -1.76 8.86 7.84
N PRO A 181 -0.76 8.74 8.75
CA PRO A 181 0.61 8.44 8.36
C PRO A 181 0.70 7.09 7.64
N ASP A 182 1.64 6.98 6.68
CA ASP A 182 1.90 5.72 5.97
C ASP A 182 2.58 4.71 6.91
N ARG A 183 1.80 3.73 7.38
CA ARG A 183 2.30 2.68 8.28
C ARG A 183 3.34 1.77 7.63
N ILE A 184 3.30 1.58 6.31
CA ILE A 184 4.26 0.72 5.62
C ILE A 184 5.63 1.41 5.50
N VAL A 185 5.62 2.72 5.24
CA VAL A 185 6.85 3.53 5.30
C VAL A 185 7.41 3.52 6.73
N ALA A 186 6.56 3.76 7.74
CA ALA A 186 6.98 3.71 9.14
C ALA A 186 7.56 2.33 9.54
N GLY A 187 6.92 1.24 9.12
CA GLY A 187 7.41 -0.13 9.33
C GLY A 187 8.75 -0.40 8.61
N THR A 188 8.95 0.17 7.43
CA THR A 188 10.22 0.07 6.70
C THR A 188 11.35 0.75 7.47
N TRP A 189 11.12 1.94 8.03
CA TRP A 189 12.08 2.64 8.90
C TRP A 189 12.36 1.87 10.20
N ALA A 190 11.34 1.23 10.77
CA ALA A 190 11.52 0.36 11.93
C ALA A 190 12.42 -0.83 11.64
N VAL A 191 12.24 -1.48 10.47
CA VAL A 191 13.14 -2.55 10.02
C VAL A 191 14.52 -2.02 9.67
N ALA A 192 14.64 -0.81 9.10
CA ALA A 192 15.94 -0.16 8.85
C ALA A 192 16.74 -0.01 10.14
N ALA A 193 16.13 0.50 11.21
CA ALA A 193 16.75 0.59 12.52
C ALA A 193 17.18 -0.79 13.05
N ALA A 194 16.30 -1.79 12.95
CA ALA A 194 16.57 -3.12 13.46
C ALA A 194 17.68 -3.85 12.69
N ILE A 195 17.70 -3.79 11.36
CA ILE A 195 18.68 -4.50 10.54
C ILE A 195 20.08 -3.90 10.69
N THR A 196 20.18 -2.59 10.90
CA THR A 196 21.46 -1.87 11.06
C THR A 196 21.92 -1.78 12.52
N GLN A 197 21.22 -2.42 13.47
CA GLN A 197 21.48 -2.32 14.90
C GLN A 197 21.53 -0.84 15.37
N GLY A 198 20.56 -0.06 14.90
CA GLY A 198 20.46 1.37 15.11
C GLY A 198 19.48 1.75 16.22
N ASP A 199 19.40 3.05 16.42
CA ASP A 199 18.52 3.74 17.36
C ASP A 199 17.83 4.90 16.63
N VAL A 200 16.55 4.71 16.23
CA VAL A 200 15.85 5.64 15.36
C VAL A 200 14.46 5.97 15.92
N MET A 201 14.14 7.27 15.98
CA MET A 201 12.79 7.76 16.22
C MET A 201 12.03 7.90 14.92
N ILE A 202 10.92 7.18 14.79
CA ILE A 202 9.98 7.27 13.67
C ILE A 202 8.87 8.25 14.09
N ALA A 203 9.03 9.50 13.71
CA ALA A 203 8.12 10.57 14.02
C ALA A 203 6.84 10.53 13.15
N ASN A 204 5.75 11.11 13.65
CA ASN A 204 4.45 11.11 12.96
C ASN A 204 3.94 9.75 12.52
N ALA A 205 4.26 8.69 13.28
CA ALA A 205 3.84 7.33 13.01
C ALA A 205 2.94 6.81 14.14
N ARG A 206 1.98 5.97 13.80
CA ARG A 206 1.05 5.36 14.76
C ARG A 206 1.44 3.91 15.01
N ALA A 207 2.00 3.61 16.17
CA ALA A 207 2.38 2.23 16.55
C ALA A 207 1.19 1.26 16.51
N GLY A 208 -0.02 1.72 16.89
CA GLY A 208 -1.25 0.93 16.85
C GLY A 208 -1.66 0.45 15.45
N ASP A 209 -1.20 1.13 14.37
CA ASP A 209 -1.47 0.71 12.99
C ASP A 209 -0.51 -0.40 12.52
N LEU A 210 0.51 -0.74 13.34
CA LEU A 210 1.61 -1.67 13.05
C LEU A 210 1.84 -2.73 14.14
N GLU A 211 0.92 -2.93 15.07
CA GLU A 211 1.13 -3.76 16.27
C GLU A 211 1.84 -5.09 15.98
N ILE A 212 1.33 -5.87 15.02
CA ILE A 212 1.89 -7.19 14.70
C ILE A 212 3.32 -7.11 14.14
N ALA A 213 3.64 -6.07 13.35
CA ALA A 213 4.97 -5.89 12.78
C ALA A 213 5.97 -5.46 13.88
N LEU A 214 5.55 -4.57 14.76
CA LEU A 214 6.36 -4.13 15.90
C LEU A 214 6.57 -5.26 16.91
N ASP A 215 5.55 -6.10 17.18
CA ASP A 215 5.70 -7.30 18.02
C ASP A 215 6.72 -8.27 17.43
N LYS A 216 6.76 -8.45 16.11
CA LYS A 216 7.79 -9.25 15.44
C LYS A 216 9.19 -8.66 15.61
N LEU A 217 9.35 -7.32 15.58
CA LEU A 217 10.63 -6.68 15.85
C LEU A 217 11.06 -6.84 17.32
N VAL A 218 10.12 -6.73 18.26
CA VAL A 218 10.39 -7.03 19.68
C VAL A 218 10.83 -8.49 19.86
N THR A 219 10.17 -9.43 19.20
CA THR A 219 10.55 -10.85 19.20
C THR A 219 11.94 -11.06 18.60
N ALA A 220 12.30 -10.27 17.56
CA ALA A 220 13.63 -10.27 16.97
C ALA A 220 14.72 -9.68 17.91
N GLY A 221 14.34 -9.00 18.97
CA GLY A 221 15.23 -8.43 19.97
C GLY A 221 15.24 -6.89 20.02
N ALA A 222 14.42 -6.22 19.24
CA ALA A 222 14.32 -4.76 19.29
C ALA A 222 13.61 -4.29 20.59
N HIS A 223 14.04 -3.17 21.12
CA HIS A 223 13.29 -2.40 22.10
C HIS A 223 12.49 -1.31 21.40
N ILE A 224 11.20 -1.18 21.74
CA ILE A 224 10.30 -0.20 21.12
C ILE A 224 9.67 0.66 22.20
N ASP A 225 9.94 1.97 22.13
CA ASP A 225 9.34 2.99 23.00
C ASP A 225 8.24 3.72 22.21
N VAL A 226 7.00 3.60 22.66
CA VAL A 226 5.86 4.29 22.01
C VAL A 226 5.60 5.62 22.70
N GLY A 227 5.65 6.71 21.93
CA GLY A 227 5.37 8.07 22.36
C GLY A 227 4.10 8.66 21.76
N SER A 228 3.80 9.91 22.08
CA SER A 228 2.65 10.65 21.53
C SER A 228 2.82 11.01 20.05
N ASP A 229 4.06 11.19 19.62
CA ASP A 229 4.44 11.70 18.28
C ASP A 229 5.02 10.63 17.36
N GLY A 230 5.00 9.38 17.77
CA GLY A 230 5.60 8.28 17.03
C GLY A 230 6.11 7.18 17.94
N PHE A 231 7.09 6.44 17.47
CA PHE A 231 7.75 5.40 18.25
C PHE A 231 9.24 5.31 17.91
N ARG A 232 10.04 4.92 18.90
CA ARG A 232 11.49 4.75 18.77
C ARG A 232 11.79 3.26 18.72
N VAL A 233 12.69 2.86 17.82
CA VAL A 233 13.17 1.49 17.66
C VAL A 233 14.65 1.46 17.97
N ILE A 234 15.06 0.57 18.88
CA ILE A 234 16.45 0.37 19.28
C ILE A 234 16.78 -1.12 19.10
N MET A 235 17.88 -1.42 18.42
CA MET A 235 18.42 -2.78 18.27
C MET A 235 19.91 -2.76 18.62
N GLU A 236 20.27 -3.34 19.74
CA GLU A 236 21.67 -3.33 20.23
C GLU A 236 22.45 -4.54 19.71
N ASP A 237 21.77 -5.68 19.57
CA ASP A 237 22.38 -6.95 19.20
C ASP A 237 21.92 -7.42 17.80
N ARG A 238 22.63 -8.43 17.27
CA ARG A 238 22.21 -9.13 16.06
C ARG A 238 20.78 -9.64 16.21
N PRO A 239 19.85 -9.34 15.26
CA PRO A 239 18.46 -9.78 15.35
C PRO A 239 18.35 -11.32 15.42
N LYS A 240 17.32 -11.79 16.11
CA LYS A 240 16.90 -13.19 16.07
C LYS A 240 15.91 -13.39 14.92
N ALA A 241 15.97 -14.56 14.28
CA ALA A 241 15.07 -14.91 13.21
C ALA A 241 13.63 -15.03 13.73
N VAL A 242 12.68 -14.47 12.97
CA VAL A 242 11.25 -14.45 13.35
C VAL A 242 10.38 -14.90 12.19
N ASP A 243 9.45 -15.82 12.46
CA ASP A 243 8.47 -16.27 11.49
C ASP A 243 7.45 -15.19 11.18
N VAL A 244 7.07 -15.10 9.91
CA VAL A 244 6.09 -14.13 9.40
C VAL A 244 5.03 -14.86 8.59
N VAL A 245 3.76 -14.51 8.82
CA VAL A 245 2.62 -15.01 8.03
C VAL A 245 1.81 -13.79 7.58
N THR A 246 1.78 -13.51 6.28
CA THR A 246 1.02 -12.38 5.75
C THR A 246 -0.47 -12.67 5.77
N LEU A 247 -1.26 -11.73 6.25
CA LEU A 247 -2.72 -11.78 6.36
C LEU A 247 -3.30 -10.38 6.20
N PRO A 248 -4.58 -10.27 5.81
CA PRO A 248 -5.30 -8.99 5.88
C PRO A 248 -5.24 -8.38 7.29
N TYR A 249 -5.31 -7.07 7.37
CA TYR A 249 -5.27 -6.33 8.64
C TYR A 249 -6.33 -6.84 9.64
N PRO A 250 -5.99 -6.99 10.94
CA PRO A 250 -4.75 -6.56 11.61
C PRO A 250 -3.62 -7.59 11.56
N GLY A 251 -3.64 -8.54 10.62
CA GLY A 251 -2.53 -9.46 10.41
C GLY A 251 -1.29 -8.76 9.85
N PHE A 252 -0.21 -9.55 9.67
CA PHE A 252 1.05 -9.02 9.18
C PHE A 252 0.92 -8.56 7.71
N PRO A 253 1.24 -7.28 7.40
CA PRO A 253 1.06 -6.73 6.07
C PRO A 253 2.06 -7.32 5.07
N THR A 254 1.57 -7.80 3.92
CA THR A 254 2.41 -8.29 2.84
C THR A 254 3.44 -7.25 2.35
N ASP A 255 3.14 -5.97 2.51
CA ASP A 255 4.02 -4.86 2.10
C ASP A 255 5.26 -4.68 3.00
N LEU A 256 5.32 -5.33 4.16
CA LEU A 256 6.53 -5.41 5.00
C LEU A 256 7.26 -6.77 4.87
N GLN A 257 6.71 -7.72 4.12
CA GLN A 257 7.32 -9.04 3.93
C GLN A 257 8.76 -8.96 3.37
N PRO A 258 9.06 -8.16 2.31
CA PRO A 258 10.42 -8.06 1.79
C PRO A 258 11.44 -7.53 2.81
N GLN A 259 11.07 -6.53 3.60
CA GLN A 259 11.93 -5.95 4.63
C GLN A 259 12.26 -6.97 5.73
N PHE A 260 11.25 -7.78 6.14
CA PHE A 260 11.47 -8.83 7.13
C PHE A 260 12.26 -10.02 6.59
N ILE A 261 12.18 -10.33 5.29
CA ILE A 261 13.08 -11.31 4.67
C ILE A 261 14.53 -10.78 4.68
N ALA A 262 14.73 -9.49 4.38
CA ALA A 262 16.04 -8.85 4.49
C ALA A 262 16.59 -8.91 5.93
N LEU A 263 15.77 -8.56 6.93
CA LEU A 263 16.13 -8.67 8.36
C LEU A 263 16.51 -10.12 8.74
N ASN A 264 15.67 -11.09 8.38
CA ASN A 264 15.90 -12.50 8.66
C ASN A 264 17.15 -13.05 7.97
N SER A 265 17.58 -12.45 6.85
CA SER A 265 18.77 -12.90 6.12
C SER A 265 20.07 -12.69 6.89
N ILE A 266 20.11 -11.76 7.86
CA ILE A 266 21.26 -11.52 8.74
C ILE A 266 21.00 -11.95 10.19
N ALA A 267 19.79 -12.43 10.49
CA ALA A 267 19.38 -12.79 11.84
C ALA A 267 20.09 -14.07 12.35
N SER A 268 20.13 -14.28 13.65
CA SER A 268 20.55 -15.56 14.21
C SER A 268 19.42 -16.57 14.15
N GLY A 269 19.66 -17.74 13.53
CA GLY A 269 18.67 -18.80 13.38
C GLY A 269 18.07 -18.90 11.98
N ALA A 270 16.84 -19.43 11.89
CA ALA A 270 16.11 -19.57 10.65
C ALA A 270 14.65 -19.19 10.87
N ALA A 271 14.03 -18.62 9.84
CA ALA A 271 12.63 -18.20 9.86
C ALA A 271 11.86 -18.76 8.67
N MET A 272 10.59 -19.04 8.88
CA MET A 272 9.62 -19.32 7.83
C MET A 272 8.80 -18.06 7.55
N VAL A 273 8.82 -17.61 6.31
CA VAL A 273 7.95 -16.53 5.84
C VAL A 273 6.90 -17.12 4.93
N THR A 274 5.62 -16.97 5.31
CA THR A 274 4.49 -17.48 4.55
C THR A 274 3.72 -16.32 3.93
N GLU A 275 3.63 -16.30 2.59
CA GLU A 275 2.92 -15.28 1.81
C GLU A 275 1.57 -15.83 1.34
N ASN A 276 0.47 -15.32 1.92
CA ASN A 276 -0.88 -15.79 1.62
C ASN A 276 -1.65 -14.86 0.66
N LEU A 277 -1.11 -13.70 0.33
CA LEU A 277 -1.84 -12.67 -0.41
C LEU A 277 -1.44 -12.58 -1.88
N PHE A 278 -0.14 -12.72 -2.18
CA PHE A 278 0.38 -12.53 -3.54
C PHE A 278 1.37 -13.61 -3.93
N GLU A 279 1.00 -14.45 -4.88
CA GLU A 279 1.73 -15.64 -5.30
C GLU A 279 3.11 -15.35 -5.92
N ALA A 280 3.30 -14.16 -6.48
CA ALA A 280 4.58 -13.78 -7.11
C ALA A 280 5.44 -12.85 -6.23
N ARG A 281 5.10 -12.68 -4.94
CA ARG A 281 5.78 -11.72 -4.04
C ARG A 281 7.22 -12.09 -3.74
N PHE A 282 7.63 -13.34 -3.92
CA PHE A 282 9.00 -13.82 -3.70
C PHE A 282 9.96 -13.59 -4.88
N ARG A 283 9.55 -12.91 -5.96
CA ARG A 283 10.43 -12.70 -7.12
C ARG A 283 11.75 -12.03 -6.78
N PHE A 284 11.75 -11.08 -5.86
CA PHE A 284 12.93 -10.34 -5.42
C PHE A 284 13.94 -11.22 -4.66
N VAL A 285 13.55 -12.38 -4.18
CA VAL A 285 14.45 -13.30 -3.46
C VAL A 285 15.67 -13.68 -4.32
N GLN A 286 15.51 -13.72 -5.64
CA GLN A 286 16.64 -13.99 -6.53
C GLN A 286 17.69 -12.88 -6.45
N GLU A 287 17.27 -11.63 -6.31
CA GLU A 287 18.14 -10.47 -6.14
C GLU A 287 18.79 -10.48 -4.73
N LEU A 288 18.02 -10.80 -3.70
CA LEU A 288 18.56 -10.93 -2.35
C LEU A 288 19.63 -12.05 -2.24
N ARG A 289 19.45 -13.15 -2.98
CA ARG A 289 20.43 -14.23 -3.07
C ARG A 289 21.74 -13.79 -3.76
N ARG A 290 21.72 -12.77 -4.64
CA ARG A 290 22.96 -12.18 -5.19
C ARG A 290 23.80 -11.51 -4.10
N LEU A 291 23.16 -11.00 -3.04
CA LEU A 291 23.84 -10.49 -1.85
C LEU A 291 24.34 -11.60 -0.90
N GLY A 292 24.14 -12.87 -1.26
CA GLY A 292 24.60 -14.01 -0.45
C GLY A 292 23.58 -14.56 0.55
N ALA A 293 22.33 -14.07 0.55
CA ALA A 293 21.31 -14.57 1.46
C ALA A 293 20.92 -16.04 1.18
N ASP A 294 20.81 -16.86 2.24
CA ASP A 294 20.30 -18.24 2.13
C ASP A 294 18.78 -18.25 2.29
N VAL A 295 18.10 -18.02 1.18
CA VAL A 295 16.64 -18.04 1.09
C VAL A 295 16.19 -19.10 0.09
N ARG A 296 15.29 -19.98 0.51
CA ARG A 296 14.67 -21.01 -0.35
C ARG A 296 13.17 -20.82 -0.37
N THR A 297 12.59 -20.73 -1.55
CA THR A 297 11.15 -20.56 -1.75
C THR A 297 10.52 -21.86 -2.24
N ASP A 298 9.35 -22.19 -1.69
CA ASP A 298 8.51 -23.29 -2.14
C ASP A 298 7.04 -22.89 -2.00
N GLY A 299 6.35 -22.72 -3.11
CA GLY A 299 4.97 -22.23 -3.15
C GLY A 299 4.79 -20.92 -2.40
N HIS A 300 4.02 -20.95 -1.34
CA HIS A 300 3.73 -19.80 -0.46
C HIS A 300 4.75 -19.58 0.66
N HIS A 301 5.83 -20.35 0.71
CA HIS A 301 6.76 -20.33 1.81
C HIS A 301 8.17 -19.91 1.34
N ALA A 302 8.84 -19.15 2.16
CA ALA A 302 10.26 -18.87 2.06
C ALA A 302 10.96 -19.25 3.37
N LEU A 303 11.87 -20.22 3.33
CA LEU A 303 12.76 -20.53 4.43
C LEU A 303 13.98 -19.62 4.32
N VAL A 304 14.17 -18.77 5.30
CA VAL A 304 15.31 -17.84 5.40
C VAL A 304 16.24 -18.33 6.50
N ARG A 305 17.49 -18.65 6.15
CA ARG A 305 18.52 -18.92 7.14
C ARG A 305 19.43 -17.72 7.24
N GLY A 306 19.54 -17.16 8.43
CA GLY A 306 20.40 -16.02 8.65
C GLY A 306 21.87 -16.37 8.50
N CYS A 307 22.59 -15.54 7.78
CA CYS A 307 24.05 -15.62 7.61
C CYS A 307 24.75 -14.56 8.48
N GLU A 308 26.06 -14.70 8.66
CA GLU A 308 26.84 -13.73 9.46
C GLU A 308 27.04 -12.39 8.76
N GLY A 309 26.93 -12.34 7.44
CA GLY A 309 27.04 -11.14 6.64
C GLY A 309 26.53 -11.36 5.22
N LEU A 310 26.13 -10.29 4.58
CA LEU A 310 25.82 -10.22 3.15
C LEU A 310 27.00 -9.60 2.41
N SER A 311 27.08 -9.79 1.10
CA SER A 311 28.10 -9.20 0.22
C SER A 311 27.46 -8.28 -0.81
N GLY A 312 28.03 -7.11 -1.03
CA GLY A 312 27.56 -6.15 -2.01
C GLY A 312 27.56 -6.71 -3.43
N ALA A 313 26.49 -6.46 -4.16
CA ALA A 313 26.33 -6.88 -5.55
C ALA A 313 25.38 -5.94 -6.32
N PRO A 314 25.42 -5.95 -7.66
CA PRO A 314 24.37 -5.35 -8.47
C PRO A 314 23.06 -6.12 -8.34
N VAL A 315 21.97 -5.43 -8.03
CA VAL A 315 20.60 -5.98 -7.87
C VAL A 315 19.56 -5.07 -8.49
N GLU A 316 18.40 -5.62 -8.82
CA GLU A 316 17.31 -4.92 -9.49
C GLU A 316 16.08 -4.82 -8.58
N ALA A 317 15.53 -3.61 -8.43
CA ALA A 317 14.27 -3.40 -7.71
C ALA A 317 13.10 -3.94 -8.55
N THR A 318 12.45 -5.01 -8.09
CA THR A 318 11.34 -5.65 -8.82
C THR A 318 9.98 -5.02 -8.55
N ASP A 319 9.86 -4.32 -7.43
CA ASP A 319 8.69 -3.56 -6.99
C ASP A 319 9.08 -2.57 -5.87
N VAL A 320 8.14 -1.72 -5.47
CA VAL A 320 8.38 -0.66 -4.48
C VAL A 320 8.89 -1.19 -3.13
N ARG A 321 8.34 -2.30 -2.64
CA ARG A 321 8.65 -2.85 -1.31
C ARG A 321 9.90 -3.72 -1.33
N ALA A 322 10.03 -4.53 -2.38
CA ALA A 322 11.23 -5.32 -2.63
C ALA A 322 12.46 -4.43 -2.81
N GLY A 323 12.33 -3.34 -3.59
CA GLY A 323 13.41 -2.37 -3.77
C GLY A 323 13.89 -1.78 -2.44
N ALA A 324 12.96 -1.34 -1.58
CA ALA A 324 13.31 -0.87 -0.25
C ALA A 324 14.01 -1.97 0.58
N GLY A 325 13.48 -3.21 0.58
CA GLY A 325 14.11 -4.34 1.26
C GLY A 325 15.54 -4.65 0.77
N LEU A 326 15.80 -4.54 -0.54
CA LEU A 326 17.13 -4.71 -1.12
C LEU A 326 18.10 -3.59 -0.71
N VAL A 327 17.62 -2.33 -0.62
CA VAL A 327 18.43 -1.22 -0.08
C VAL A 327 18.79 -1.49 1.37
N LEU A 328 17.84 -1.91 2.22
CA LEU A 328 18.11 -2.24 3.62
C LEU A 328 19.13 -3.37 3.76
N ALA A 329 19.03 -4.43 2.94
CA ALA A 329 20.02 -5.50 2.90
C ALA A 329 21.40 -4.98 2.44
N GLY A 330 21.42 -4.06 1.48
CA GLY A 330 22.64 -3.41 0.98
C GLY A 330 23.38 -2.56 2.03
N LEU A 331 22.64 -1.92 2.96
CA LEU A 331 23.23 -1.12 4.05
C LEU A 331 24.07 -1.96 5.02
N VAL A 332 23.80 -3.26 5.12
CA VAL A 332 24.51 -4.18 6.02
C VAL A 332 25.37 -5.19 5.29
N ALA A 333 25.48 -5.07 3.97
CA ALA A 333 26.32 -5.92 3.14
C ALA A 333 27.77 -5.39 3.10
N GLU A 334 28.74 -6.29 3.09
CA GLU A 334 30.16 -5.94 2.91
C GLU A 334 30.43 -5.54 1.44
N GLY A 335 31.03 -4.40 1.21
CA GLY A 335 31.35 -3.88 -0.11
C GLY A 335 30.26 -2.94 -0.64
N VAL A 336 30.07 -2.89 -1.96
CA VAL A 336 29.13 -1.95 -2.60
C VAL A 336 27.95 -2.70 -3.19
N THR A 337 26.73 -2.31 -2.80
CA THR A 337 25.48 -2.75 -3.42
C THR A 337 24.98 -1.66 -4.37
N THR A 338 24.72 -2.02 -5.63
CA THR A 338 24.10 -1.12 -6.60
C THR A 338 22.69 -1.60 -6.89
N VAL A 339 21.69 -0.76 -6.59
CA VAL A 339 20.28 -1.08 -6.84
C VAL A 339 19.83 -0.36 -8.11
N PHE A 340 19.39 -1.11 -9.12
CA PHE A 340 18.82 -0.61 -10.37
C PHE A 340 17.29 -0.50 -10.29
N ASP A 341 16.69 0.17 -11.26
CA ASP A 341 15.23 0.40 -11.40
C ASP A 341 14.60 1.07 -10.16
N VAL A 342 15.35 1.98 -9.55
CA VAL A 342 14.96 2.70 -8.33
C VAL A 342 13.71 3.56 -8.48
N THR A 343 13.21 3.77 -9.69
CA THR A 343 11.91 4.41 -9.96
C THR A 343 10.74 3.69 -9.25
N HIS A 344 10.87 2.39 -8.98
CA HIS A 344 9.93 1.66 -8.14
C HIS A 344 9.95 2.18 -6.71
N ILE A 345 11.12 2.41 -6.13
CA ILE A 345 11.30 2.90 -4.76
C ILE A 345 10.76 4.33 -4.63
N ASP A 346 11.10 5.21 -5.59
CA ASP A 346 10.71 6.62 -5.60
C ASP A 346 9.19 6.85 -5.57
N ARG A 347 8.40 5.89 -6.04
CA ARG A 347 6.94 5.97 -6.00
C ARG A 347 6.35 5.81 -4.60
N GLY A 348 7.05 5.16 -3.69
CA GLY A 348 6.54 4.84 -2.36
C GLY A 348 7.33 5.42 -1.21
N TYR A 349 8.55 5.92 -1.46
CA TYR A 349 9.44 6.46 -0.44
C TYR A 349 10.00 7.80 -0.91
N ALA A 350 9.41 8.89 -0.43
CA ALA A 350 9.95 10.22 -0.66
C ALA A 350 11.26 10.39 0.11
N ASN A 351 12.25 11.03 -0.51
CA ASN A 351 13.55 11.36 0.09
C ASN A 351 14.31 10.15 0.71
N PHE A 352 14.11 8.94 0.18
CA PHE A 352 14.63 7.71 0.80
C PHE A 352 16.15 7.71 0.98
N VAL A 353 16.89 8.20 -0.02
CA VAL A 353 18.35 8.29 0.03
C VAL A 353 18.80 9.39 0.99
N GLU A 354 18.16 10.54 0.95
CA GLU A 354 18.45 11.70 1.80
C GLU A 354 18.23 11.37 3.27
N ASP A 355 17.10 10.71 3.58
CA ASP A 355 16.76 10.32 4.95
C ASP A 355 17.73 9.26 5.49
N LEU A 356 18.05 8.23 4.70
CA LEU A 356 19.05 7.22 5.09
C LEU A 356 20.44 7.84 5.30
N THR A 357 20.86 8.76 4.42
CA THR A 357 22.12 9.49 4.57
C THR A 357 22.11 10.35 5.84
N GLY A 358 20.99 11.03 6.13
CA GLY A 358 20.80 11.82 7.35
C GLY A 358 20.87 11.00 8.63
N LEU A 359 20.51 9.72 8.57
CA LEU A 359 20.65 8.76 9.67
C LEU A 359 22.07 8.10 9.75
N GLY A 360 22.99 8.46 8.85
CA GLY A 360 24.36 7.97 8.85
C GLY A 360 24.62 6.80 7.89
N GLY A 361 23.66 6.45 7.05
CA GLY A 361 23.84 5.43 6.02
C GLY A 361 24.78 5.91 4.90
N ASP A 362 25.73 5.06 4.49
CA ASP A 362 26.57 5.32 3.32
C ASP A 362 25.83 4.92 2.03
N ILE A 363 24.99 5.81 1.59
CA ILE A 363 24.14 5.62 0.41
C ILE A 363 24.13 6.89 -0.44
N ARG A 364 24.10 6.71 -1.75
CA ARG A 364 23.98 7.84 -2.70
C ARG A 364 23.23 7.44 -3.95
N ARG A 365 22.57 8.43 -4.54
CA ARG A 365 22.00 8.28 -5.88
C ARG A 365 23.11 8.46 -6.92
N ILE A 366 23.10 7.61 -7.94
CA ILE A 366 23.96 7.74 -9.12
C ILE A 366 23.05 7.84 -10.34
N ASP A 367 23.35 8.78 -11.22
CA ASP A 367 22.69 8.89 -12.52
C ASP A 367 23.22 7.77 -13.42
N ALA A 368 22.30 7.07 -14.11
CA ALA A 368 22.62 5.95 -14.99
C ALA A 368 23.01 6.42 -16.38
#